data_4ed5b35225df754039557d485d1ba823
#
_entry.id   4ed5b35225df754039557d485d1ba823
#
_cell.length_a   1.000
_cell.length_b   1.000
_cell.length_c   1.000
_cell.angle_alpha   90.00
_cell.angle_beta   90.00
_cell.angle_gamma   90.00
#
_symmetry.space_group_name_H-M   'P 1'
#
loop_
_entity.id
_entity.type
_entity.pdbx_description
1 polymer ?
#
loop_
_entity_poly.entity_id
_entity_poly.type
_entity_poly.pdbx_seq_one_letter_code
_entity_poly.pdbx_strand_id
1 'polypeptide(L)'
;MDSRACDAIGIVDARYCFEENTIAMFRFENPEYLLLLLVVPLAALLHYAWTYRRRRAMRRYGEWALLRNLTKDVSTLRREVKFWLLASSYICMALALARPQFGTRIDKRERNGIEAIIALDVSNSMLAEDVRPSRLEKSKMLISSLVDNMVDDKVGLVVYAGEAFNQLPITSDYVSAKMFLETISPSMIDLQGTDIAAAIRLAQRSFTRQEGVSRAIFLITDGEDNEGGAVEAAKEAAKTGMHVYVLGVGEPSGAPIPIPGTGQYIIDNEGNTVVSKLNEGMCREIADAGMGHYIYVDNSSSAQEKLNAYVDQLSKATLETEMYSEFDEQFQGFLILGLILLLADIIILERENHVLQRFTIFEKKNQVAR
;
A
#
# COMPACT_ATOMS: atom_id res chain seq x y z
N MET A 1 20.87 24.04 22.71
CA MET A 1 20.43 24.70 23.96
C MET A 1 18.98 24.29 24.12
N ASP A 2 18.55 23.48 24.98
CA ASP A 2 18.88 22.69 26.12
C ASP A 2 17.88 21.53 26.20
N SER A 3 18.37 20.30 26.18
CA SER A 3 17.58 19.07 26.21
C SER A 3 17.24 18.62 27.66
N ARG A 4 17.03 19.54 28.60
CA ARG A 4 16.87 19.21 30.04
C ARG A 4 15.55 19.68 30.69
N ALA A 5 14.53 20.02 29.91
CA ALA A 5 13.28 20.54 30.49
C ALA A 5 12.09 19.58 30.45
N CYS A 6 12.22 18.35 29.95
CA CYS A 6 11.08 17.40 29.80
C CYS A 6 10.98 16.29 30.85
N ASP A 7 11.85 16.22 31.87
CA ASP A 7 11.84 15.08 32.81
C ASP A 7 11.08 15.32 34.13
N ALA A 8 10.23 16.32 34.25
CA ALA A 8 9.63 16.67 35.52
C ALA A 8 8.10 16.69 35.62
N ILE A 9 7.32 16.21 34.66
CA ILE A 9 5.86 16.07 34.86
C ILE A 9 5.42 14.76 34.21
N GLY A 10 5.16 13.79 35.10
CA GLY A 10 4.59 12.51 34.72
C GLY A 10 3.17 12.64 34.19
N ILE A 11 2.84 11.80 33.21
CA ILE A 11 1.50 11.44 32.76
C ILE A 11 0.66 12.62 32.22
N VAL A 12 0.96 13.07 31.00
CA VAL A 12 -0.06 13.64 30.10
C VAL A 12 0.25 13.19 28.68
N ASP A 13 -0.65 12.38 28.16
CA ASP A 13 -0.91 12.04 26.75
C ASP A 13 0.21 12.29 25.72
N ALA A 14 0.88 11.22 25.35
CA ALA A 14 1.74 11.14 24.17
C ALA A 14 1.02 11.47 22.84
N ARG A 15 -0.27 11.77 22.85
CA ARG A 15 -1.07 12.15 21.68
C ARG A 15 -0.93 13.63 21.32
N TYR A 16 -0.53 14.50 22.24
CA TYR A 16 -0.40 15.94 21.98
C TYR A 16 0.98 16.40 21.50
N CYS A 17 2.01 15.59 21.64
CA CYS A 17 3.36 15.94 21.13
C CYS A 17 3.58 15.66 19.63
N PHE A 18 2.65 14.99 18.94
CA PHE A 18 2.81 14.64 17.52
C PHE A 18 2.15 15.65 16.55
N GLU A 19 1.42 16.64 17.08
CA GLU A 19 0.59 17.53 16.27
C GLU A 19 1.27 18.86 15.86
N GLU A 20 2.48 19.16 16.35
CA GLU A 20 3.08 20.50 16.17
C GLU A 20 4.26 20.63 15.19
N ASN A 21 4.59 19.56 14.44
CA ASN A 21 5.64 19.62 13.41
C ASN A 21 5.16 19.25 12.00
N THR A 22 3.90 19.53 11.69
CA THR A 22 3.47 19.51 10.28
C THR A 22 3.97 20.81 9.64
N ILE A 23 5.27 20.90 9.37
CA ILE A 23 5.79 21.89 8.42
C ILE A 23 5.05 21.59 7.13
N ALA A 24 4.12 22.48 6.75
CA ALA A 24 3.44 22.41 5.48
C ALA A 24 4.50 22.48 4.39
N MET A 25 5.00 21.34 3.95
CA MET A 25 5.97 21.26 2.86
C MET A 25 5.23 21.63 1.58
N PHE A 26 5.43 22.90 1.16
CA PHE A 26 4.99 23.37 -0.14
C PHE A 26 5.98 22.88 -1.20
N ARG A 27 5.47 22.19 -2.20
CA ARG A 27 6.26 21.65 -3.31
C ARG A 27 5.50 21.82 -4.62
N PHE A 28 6.23 22.06 -5.71
CA PHE A 28 5.69 21.89 -7.06
C PHE A 28 6.09 20.52 -7.60
N GLU A 29 5.15 19.78 -8.15
CA GLU A 29 5.43 18.48 -8.78
C GLU A 29 6.28 18.68 -10.04
N ASN A 30 5.91 19.67 -10.85
CA ASN A 30 6.57 19.97 -12.12
C ASN A 30 7.07 21.44 -12.16
N PRO A 31 8.20 21.76 -11.51
CA PRO A 31 8.72 23.13 -11.45
C PRO A 31 9.13 23.70 -12.81
N GLU A 32 9.32 22.85 -13.82
CA GLU A 32 9.69 23.27 -15.19
C GLU A 32 8.63 24.16 -15.83
N TYR A 33 7.34 23.95 -15.52
CA TYR A 33 6.26 24.79 -16.05
C TYR A 33 6.25 26.21 -15.49
N LEU A 34 6.97 26.50 -14.41
CA LEU A 34 7.16 27.87 -13.93
C LEU A 34 7.92 28.73 -14.94
N LEU A 35 8.72 28.13 -15.83
CA LEU A 35 9.38 28.84 -16.91
C LEU A 35 8.38 29.50 -17.88
N LEU A 36 7.16 28.97 -17.99
CA LEU A 36 6.09 29.59 -18.77
C LEU A 36 5.71 30.99 -18.26
N LEU A 37 5.93 31.28 -16.98
CA LEU A 37 5.70 32.61 -16.41
C LEU A 37 6.58 33.67 -17.04
N LEU A 38 7.74 33.33 -17.61
CA LEU A 38 8.62 34.26 -18.34
C LEU A 38 7.97 34.84 -19.61
N VAL A 39 6.96 34.15 -20.16
CA VAL A 39 6.19 34.64 -21.31
C VAL A 39 5.39 35.89 -20.95
N VAL A 40 4.94 36.02 -19.68
CA VAL A 40 4.12 37.18 -19.21
C VAL A 40 4.87 38.51 -19.32
N PRO A 41 6.07 38.66 -18.74
CA PRO A 41 6.81 39.90 -18.87
C PRO A 41 7.21 40.23 -20.33
N LEU A 42 7.50 39.18 -21.13
CA LEU A 42 7.76 39.34 -22.56
C LEU A 42 6.51 39.88 -23.29
N ALA A 43 5.36 39.28 -23.06
CA ALA A 43 4.08 39.71 -23.62
C ALA A 43 3.72 41.14 -23.19
N ALA A 44 3.95 41.50 -21.91
CA ALA A 44 3.75 42.83 -21.38
C ALA A 44 4.67 43.87 -22.08
N LEU A 45 5.93 43.51 -22.27
CA LEU A 45 6.89 44.37 -22.97
C LEU A 45 6.49 44.60 -24.44
N LEU A 46 6.07 43.53 -25.13
CA LEU A 46 5.58 43.63 -26.50
C LEU A 46 4.29 44.44 -26.59
N HIS A 47 3.36 44.26 -25.67
CA HIS A 47 2.10 45.02 -25.57
C HIS A 47 2.40 46.53 -25.39
N TYR A 48 3.29 46.83 -24.47
CA TYR A 48 3.72 48.23 -24.19
C TYR A 48 4.43 48.84 -25.41
N ALA A 49 5.37 48.15 -26.02
CA ALA A 49 6.08 48.58 -27.22
C ALA A 49 5.10 48.81 -28.39
N TRP A 50 4.11 47.90 -28.56
CA TRP A 50 3.09 48.04 -29.60
C TRP A 50 2.16 49.24 -29.35
N THR A 51 1.70 49.45 -28.13
CA THR A 51 0.87 50.61 -27.75
C THR A 51 1.63 51.91 -27.92
N TYR A 52 2.93 51.94 -27.58
CA TYR A 52 3.80 53.10 -27.79
C TYR A 52 3.97 53.41 -29.29
N ARG A 53 4.29 52.41 -30.11
CA ARG A 53 4.41 52.57 -31.56
C ARG A 53 3.10 53.05 -32.21
N ARG A 54 1.97 52.50 -31.78
CA ARG A 54 0.65 52.91 -32.24
C ARG A 54 0.34 54.36 -31.87
N ARG A 55 0.60 54.77 -30.64
CA ARG A 55 0.44 56.20 -30.21
C ARG A 55 1.32 57.13 -31.05
N ARG A 56 2.56 56.71 -31.33
CA ARG A 56 3.49 57.52 -32.16
C ARG A 56 3.05 57.57 -33.63
N ALA A 57 2.52 56.49 -34.19
CA ALA A 57 2.00 56.46 -35.53
C ALA A 57 0.75 57.37 -35.65
N MET A 58 -0.19 57.29 -34.70
CA MET A 58 -1.40 58.13 -34.71
C MET A 58 -1.08 59.61 -34.69
N ARG A 59 -0.01 60.03 -33.97
CA ARG A 59 0.45 61.43 -33.96
C ARG A 59 0.98 61.94 -35.32
N ARG A 60 1.33 61.00 -36.25
CA ARG A 60 1.81 61.33 -37.62
C ARG A 60 0.66 61.50 -38.61
N TYR A 61 -0.53 60.97 -38.33
CA TYR A 61 -1.67 60.96 -39.25
C TYR A 61 -2.61 62.16 -39.17
N GLY A 62 -2.48 63.04 -38.14
CA GLY A 62 -3.29 64.23 -38.04
C GLY A 62 -3.50 64.77 -36.63
N GLU A 63 -4.29 65.83 -36.51
CA GLU A 63 -4.61 66.45 -35.22
C GLU A 63 -5.38 65.49 -34.32
N TRP A 64 -4.93 65.34 -33.10
CA TRP A 64 -5.50 64.43 -32.11
C TRP A 64 -6.99 64.63 -31.83
N ALA A 65 -7.46 65.90 -31.97
CA ALA A 65 -8.87 66.25 -31.77
C ALA A 65 -9.82 65.63 -32.81
N LEU A 66 -9.41 65.51 -34.07
CA LEU A 66 -10.18 64.90 -35.14
C LEU A 66 -10.17 63.37 -35.05
N LEU A 67 -9.03 62.76 -34.72
CA LEU A 67 -8.91 61.33 -34.56
C LEU A 67 -9.68 60.81 -33.36
N ARG A 68 -9.81 61.60 -32.28
CA ARG A 68 -10.61 61.26 -31.12
C ARG A 68 -12.09 61.12 -31.40
N ASN A 69 -12.64 61.94 -32.31
CA ASN A 69 -14.03 61.85 -32.71
C ASN A 69 -14.34 60.61 -33.57
N LEU A 70 -13.38 60.14 -34.36
CA LEU A 70 -13.48 58.92 -35.18
C LEU A 70 -13.29 57.63 -34.36
N THR A 71 -12.67 57.69 -33.18
CA THR A 71 -12.41 56.53 -32.31
C THR A 71 -13.23 56.56 -31.01
N LYS A 72 -14.38 57.26 -31.00
CA LYS A 72 -15.23 57.40 -29.81
C LYS A 72 -15.67 56.07 -29.22
N ASP A 73 -15.83 55.04 -30.06
CA ASP A 73 -16.37 53.75 -29.67
C ASP A 73 -15.29 52.76 -29.14
N VAL A 74 -14.03 53.14 -29.12
CA VAL A 74 -12.92 52.28 -28.65
C VAL A 74 -12.37 52.79 -27.34
N SER A 75 -12.69 52.08 -26.27
CA SER A 75 -12.16 52.40 -24.95
C SER A 75 -10.72 51.83 -24.80
N THR A 76 -9.73 52.74 -24.58
CA THR A 76 -8.36 52.32 -24.27
C THR A 76 -8.27 51.57 -22.95
N LEU A 77 -9.13 51.89 -21.99
CA LEU A 77 -9.17 51.25 -20.68
C LEU A 77 -9.59 49.74 -20.81
N ARG A 78 -10.63 49.47 -21.60
CA ARG A 78 -11.12 48.10 -21.79
C ARG A 78 -10.06 47.20 -22.41
N ARG A 79 -9.26 47.69 -23.33
CA ARG A 79 -8.16 46.94 -23.96
C ARG A 79 -7.04 46.63 -22.96
N GLU A 80 -6.68 47.57 -22.07
CA GLU A 80 -5.69 47.34 -21.02
C GLU A 80 -6.23 46.29 -20.02
N VAL A 81 -7.52 46.39 -19.64
CA VAL A 81 -8.16 45.41 -18.74
C VAL A 81 -8.17 44.02 -19.38
N LYS A 82 -8.51 43.90 -20.67
CA LYS A 82 -8.47 42.63 -21.39
C LYS A 82 -7.07 42.01 -21.39
N PHE A 83 -6.06 42.80 -21.70
CA PHE A 83 -4.67 42.32 -21.69
C PHE A 83 -4.30 41.73 -20.30
N TRP A 84 -4.63 42.45 -19.23
CA TRP A 84 -4.29 42.02 -17.88
C TRP A 84 -5.15 40.83 -17.42
N LEU A 85 -6.41 40.72 -17.84
CA LEU A 85 -7.25 39.54 -17.58
C LEU A 85 -6.67 38.31 -18.26
N LEU A 86 -6.29 38.41 -19.52
CA LEU A 86 -5.69 37.31 -20.27
C LEU A 86 -4.34 36.91 -19.70
N ALA A 87 -3.51 37.90 -19.31
CA ALA A 87 -2.23 37.63 -18.65
C ALA A 87 -2.42 36.94 -17.28
N SER A 88 -3.41 37.37 -16.48
CA SER A 88 -3.72 36.76 -15.20
C SER A 88 -4.26 35.31 -15.37
N SER A 89 -5.13 35.10 -16.36
CA SER A 89 -5.61 33.74 -16.71
C SER A 89 -4.45 32.83 -17.10
N TYR A 90 -3.52 33.34 -17.91
CA TYR A 90 -2.32 32.57 -18.29
C TYR A 90 -1.43 32.23 -17.09
N ILE A 91 -1.24 33.16 -16.14
CA ILE A 91 -0.50 32.93 -14.90
C ILE A 91 -1.16 31.80 -14.10
N CYS A 92 -2.48 31.86 -13.91
CA CYS A 92 -3.22 30.82 -13.20
C CYS A 92 -3.08 29.46 -13.90
N MET A 93 -3.09 29.43 -15.23
CA MET A 93 -2.93 28.22 -16.01
C MET A 93 -1.51 27.64 -15.87
N ALA A 94 -0.49 28.47 -15.91
CA ALA A 94 0.91 28.06 -15.70
C ALA A 94 1.13 27.51 -14.28
N LEU A 95 0.52 28.14 -13.27
CA LEU A 95 0.54 27.63 -11.88
C LEU A 95 -0.21 26.32 -11.73
N ALA A 96 -1.35 26.14 -12.40
CA ALA A 96 -2.09 24.89 -12.41
C ALA A 96 -1.26 23.75 -13.03
N LEU A 97 -0.55 24.01 -14.12
CA LEU A 97 0.36 23.03 -14.76
C LEU A 97 1.55 22.66 -13.88
N ALA A 98 2.05 23.61 -13.07
CA ALA A 98 3.14 23.36 -12.12
C ALA A 98 2.72 22.45 -10.94
N ARG A 99 1.40 22.16 -10.79
CA ARG A 99 0.79 21.31 -9.74
C ARG A 99 1.34 21.66 -8.34
N PRO A 100 0.89 22.77 -7.74
CA PRO A 100 1.27 23.09 -6.37
C PRO A 100 0.66 22.05 -5.41
N GLN A 101 1.51 21.46 -4.58
CA GLN A 101 1.18 20.44 -3.59
C GLN A 101 1.30 21.04 -2.20
N PHE A 102 0.24 20.90 -1.38
CA PHE A 102 0.21 21.40 -0.01
C PHE A 102 -0.11 20.24 0.95
N GLY A 103 0.76 20.04 1.93
CA GLY A 103 0.54 19.06 2.99
C GLY A 103 0.69 17.60 2.53
N THR A 104 0.60 16.72 3.48
CA THR A 104 0.60 15.27 3.26
C THR A 104 -0.79 14.75 3.58
N ARG A 105 -1.46 14.18 2.62
CA ARG A 105 -2.67 13.39 2.86
C ARG A 105 -2.24 11.98 3.21
N ILE A 106 -2.52 11.55 4.41
CA ILE A 106 -2.40 10.14 4.77
C ILE A 106 -3.65 9.47 4.17
N ASP A 107 -3.57 8.99 2.94
CA ASP A 107 -4.59 8.09 2.44
C ASP A 107 -4.46 6.79 3.23
N LYS A 108 -5.47 6.52 4.05
CA LYS A 108 -5.67 5.18 4.61
C LYS A 108 -6.01 4.28 3.44
N ARG A 109 -5.00 3.75 2.75
CA ARG A 109 -5.23 2.62 1.85
C ARG A 109 -5.84 1.50 2.68
N GLU A 110 -6.87 0.89 2.11
CA GLU A 110 -7.50 -0.30 2.67
C GLU A 110 -6.39 -1.28 3.07
N ARG A 111 -6.51 -1.85 4.28
CA ARG A 111 -5.62 -2.88 4.79
C ARG A 111 -5.48 -3.96 3.72
N ASN A 112 -4.38 -4.01 3.03
CA ASN A 112 -4.00 -5.20 2.31
C ASN A 112 -3.51 -6.18 3.37
N GLY A 113 -4.35 -7.14 3.75
CA GLY A 113 -3.99 -8.21 4.66
C GLY A 113 -2.80 -9.02 4.14
N ILE A 114 -2.30 -9.95 4.93
CA ILE A 114 -1.23 -10.86 4.52
C ILE A 114 -1.78 -11.97 3.62
N GLU A 115 -0.93 -12.54 2.78
CA GLU A 115 -1.18 -13.84 2.13
C GLU A 115 -0.44 -14.91 2.93
N ALA A 116 -1.20 -15.83 3.54
CA ALA A 116 -0.69 -16.91 4.34
C ALA A 116 -0.93 -18.26 3.63
N ILE A 117 0.12 -19.05 3.41
CA ILE A 117 -0.03 -20.45 2.97
C ILE A 117 0.37 -21.35 4.11
N ILE A 118 -0.55 -22.22 4.48
CA ILE A 118 -0.36 -23.23 5.51
C ILE A 118 0.06 -24.54 4.82
N ALA A 119 1.28 -24.98 5.07
CA ALA A 119 1.79 -26.25 4.59
C ALA A 119 1.70 -27.27 5.74
N LEU A 120 0.74 -28.18 5.64
CA LEU A 120 0.44 -29.17 6.67
C LEU A 120 1.02 -30.54 6.30
N ASP A 121 1.85 -31.06 7.16
CA ASP A 121 2.36 -32.42 7.09
C ASP A 121 1.24 -33.42 7.40
N VAL A 122 1.05 -34.37 6.50
CA VAL A 122 0.04 -35.45 6.64
C VAL A 122 0.70 -36.84 6.59
N SER A 123 2.01 -36.90 6.80
CA SER A 123 2.74 -38.18 6.92
C SER A 123 2.20 -39.02 8.08
N ASN A 124 2.51 -40.31 8.05
CA ASN A 124 2.04 -41.22 9.10
C ASN A 124 2.56 -40.87 10.49
N SER A 125 3.71 -40.21 10.61
CA SER A 125 4.28 -39.74 11.88
C SER A 125 3.34 -38.75 12.60
N MET A 126 2.54 -37.97 11.83
CA MET A 126 1.56 -37.03 12.38
C MET A 126 0.33 -37.73 13.03
N LEU A 127 0.22 -39.04 12.94
CA LEU A 127 -0.78 -39.83 13.71
C LEU A 127 -0.34 -40.08 15.15
N ALA A 128 0.92 -39.80 15.52
CA ALA A 128 1.40 -40.00 16.88
C ALA A 128 0.57 -39.15 17.89
N GLU A 129 0.38 -39.72 19.10
CA GLU A 129 -0.53 -39.19 20.14
C GLU A 129 0.23 -38.57 21.34
N ASP A 130 1.47 -38.20 21.15
CA ASP A 130 2.26 -37.46 22.16
C ASP A 130 1.69 -36.04 22.40
N VAL A 131 1.11 -35.44 21.38
CA VAL A 131 0.30 -34.22 21.47
C VAL A 131 -1.16 -34.58 21.22
N ARG A 132 -2.05 -34.28 22.17
CA ARG A 132 -3.44 -34.72 22.13
C ARG A 132 -4.32 -33.85 21.24
N PRO A 133 -5.28 -34.41 20.44
CA PRO A 133 -5.63 -35.84 20.33
C PRO A 133 -4.59 -36.66 19.55
N SER A 134 -4.04 -36.14 18.48
CA SER A 134 -2.87 -36.54 17.70
C SER A 134 -2.16 -35.31 17.20
N ARG A 135 -0.92 -35.41 16.70
CA ARG A 135 -0.18 -34.28 16.10
C ARG A 135 -1.01 -33.65 14.97
N LEU A 136 -1.59 -34.43 14.08
CA LEU A 136 -2.42 -33.96 12.96
C LEU A 136 -3.67 -33.22 13.45
N GLU A 137 -4.44 -33.83 14.37
CA GLU A 137 -5.66 -33.15 14.85
C GLU A 137 -5.37 -31.90 15.66
N LYS A 138 -4.29 -31.89 16.46
CA LYS A 138 -3.83 -30.68 17.14
C LYS A 138 -3.46 -29.58 16.15
N SER A 139 -2.76 -29.93 15.05
CA SER A 139 -2.41 -29.02 13.98
C SER A 139 -3.65 -28.42 13.32
N LYS A 140 -4.65 -29.26 13.01
CA LYS A 140 -5.93 -28.77 12.45
C LYS A 140 -6.64 -27.79 13.38
N MET A 141 -6.69 -28.08 14.69
CA MET A 141 -7.29 -27.17 15.69
C MET A 141 -6.56 -25.84 15.72
N LEU A 142 -5.23 -25.85 15.66
CA LEU A 142 -4.40 -24.67 15.68
C LEU A 142 -4.59 -23.82 14.41
N ILE A 143 -4.65 -24.47 13.23
CA ILE A 143 -4.95 -23.81 11.95
C ILE A 143 -6.35 -23.21 11.96
N SER A 144 -7.37 -23.95 12.41
CA SER A 144 -8.74 -23.44 12.50
C SER A 144 -8.84 -22.20 13.36
N SER A 145 -8.17 -22.20 14.53
CA SER A 145 -8.11 -21.03 15.41
C SER A 145 -7.32 -19.86 14.79
N LEU A 146 -6.26 -20.13 14.01
CA LEU A 146 -5.54 -19.11 13.26
C LEU A 146 -6.45 -18.43 12.25
N VAL A 147 -7.17 -19.23 11.45
CA VAL A 147 -8.11 -18.76 10.42
C VAL A 147 -9.26 -17.93 11.03
N ASP A 148 -9.71 -18.29 12.25
CA ASP A 148 -10.75 -17.53 12.98
C ASP A 148 -10.30 -16.11 13.38
N ASN A 149 -9.01 -15.90 13.59
CA ASN A 149 -8.43 -14.61 13.97
C ASN A 149 -7.97 -13.77 12.77
N MET A 150 -8.02 -14.32 11.55
CA MET A 150 -7.69 -13.58 10.34
C MET A 150 -8.79 -12.59 9.97
N VAL A 151 -8.39 -11.35 9.67
CA VAL A 151 -9.30 -10.27 9.24
C VAL A 151 -8.65 -9.59 8.04
N ASP A 152 -9.32 -9.61 6.90
CA ASP A 152 -8.82 -9.07 5.62
C ASP A 152 -7.58 -9.80 5.04
N ASP A 153 -7.20 -10.94 5.62
CA ASP A 153 -6.11 -11.80 5.17
C ASP A 153 -6.59 -12.83 4.16
N LYS A 154 -5.65 -13.40 3.39
CA LYS A 154 -5.95 -14.52 2.49
C LYS A 154 -5.20 -15.76 2.96
N VAL A 155 -5.85 -16.90 2.89
CA VAL A 155 -5.30 -18.19 3.30
C VAL A 155 -5.30 -19.18 2.14
N GLY A 156 -4.22 -19.93 2.00
CA GLY A 156 -4.11 -21.10 1.13
C GLY A 156 -3.67 -22.32 1.94
N LEU A 157 -3.96 -23.52 1.44
CA LEU A 157 -3.66 -24.76 2.13
C LEU A 157 -2.92 -25.72 1.20
N VAL A 158 -1.72 -26.10 1.61
CA VAL A 158 -0.88 -27.13 0.98
C VAL A 158 -0.79 -28.31 1.94
N VAL A 159 -1.03 -29.51 1.46
CA VAL A 159 -0.81 -30.75 2.20
C VAL A 159 0.39 -31.48 1.60
N TYR A 160 1.19 -32.11 2.44
CA TYR A 160 2.36 -32.83 1.95
C TYR A 160 2.71 -34.03 2.82
N ALA A 161 3.36 -35.00 2.19
CA ALA A 161 4.06 -36.13 2.77
C ALA A 161 5.26 -36.44 1.87
N GLY A 162 5.35 -37.57 1.20
CA GLY A 162 6.34 -37.83 0.15
C GLY A 162 6.18 -36.98 -1.10
N GLU A 163 4.98 -36.40 -1.30
CA GLU A 163 4.66 -35.40 -2.35
C GLU A 163 3.85 -34.26 -1.75
N ALA A 164 3.83 -33.10 -2.44
CA ALA A 164 3.09 -31.92 -2.00
C ALA A 164 1.95 -31.58 -2.98
N PHE A 165 0.76 -31.25 -2.43
CA PHE A 165 -0.43 -30.92 -3.20
C PHE A 165 -1.06 -29.61 -2.69
N ASN A 166 -1.56 -28.81 -3.64
CA ASN A 166 -2.35 -27.63 -3.30
C ASN A 166 -3.80 -28.03 -3.03
N GLN A 167 -4.18 -28.11 -1.76
CA GLN A 167 -5.53 -28.50 -1.32
C GLN A 167 -6.52 -27.34 -1.47
N LEU A 168 -6.08 -26.12 -1.19
CA LEU A 168 -6.89 -24.91 -1.34
C LEU A 168 -6.01 -23.78 -1.88
N PRO A 169 -6.31 -23.22 -3.07
CA PRO A 169 -5.68 -22.00 -3.55
C PRO A 169 -5.95 -20.83 -2.61
N ILE A 170 -5.11 -19.80 -2.67
CA ILE A 170 -5.26 -18.60 -1.83
C ILE A 170 -6.65 -17.99 -2.02
N THR A 171 -7.38 -17.84 -0.91
CA THR A 171 -8.75 -17.32 -0.86
C THR A 171 -8.97 -16.52 0.43
N SER A 172 -9.96 -15.64 0.43
CA SER A 172 -10.52 -14.98 1.61
C SER A 172 -11.77 -15.71 2.17
N ASP A 173 -12.13 -16.85 1.59
CA ASP A 173 -13.25 -17.69 2.06
C ASP A 173 -12.77 -18.62 3.19
N TYR A 174 -12.85 -18.12 4.42
CA TYR A 174 -12.45 -18.89 5.61
C TYR A 174 -13.35 -20.10 5.90
N VAL A 175 -14.61 -20.05 5.46
CA VAL A 175 -15.54 -21.18 5.65
C VAL A 175 -15.08 -22.36 4.81
N SER A 176 -14.79 -22.11 3.54
CA SER A 176 -14.22 -23.15 2.66
C SER A 176 -12.87 -23.66 3.17
N ALA A 177 -12.00 -22.76 3.67
CA ALA A 177 -10.70 -23.15 4.21
C ALA A 177 -10.84 -24.15 5.37
N LYS A 178 -11.78 -23.92 6.30
CA LYS A 178 -12.05 -24.85 7.41
C LYS A 178 -12.67 -26.15 6.93
N MET A 179 -13.60 -26.11 5.98
CA MET A 179 -14.17 -27.33 5.40
C MET A 179 -13.10 -28.22 4.79
N PHE A 180 -12.19 -27.65 3.99
CA PHE A 180 -11.09 -28.42 3.42
C PHE A 180 -10.15 -28.96 4.48
N LEU A 181 -9.84 -28.18 5.51
CA LEU A 181 -9.00 -28.58 6.62
C LEU A 181 -9.54 -29.82 7.35
N GLU A 182 -10.84 -29.87 7.60
CA GLU A 182 -11.49 -31.04 8.25
C GLU A 182 -11.37 -32.30 7.45
N THR A 183 -11.37 -32.24 6.11
CA THR A 183 -11.30 -33.41 5.23
C THR A 183 -9.90 -34.03 5.13
N ILE A 184 -8.87 -33.31 5.62
CA ILE A 184 -7.50 -33.78 5.51
C ILE A 184 -7.27 -35.02 6.35
N SER A 185 -6.67 -36.03 5.73
CA SER A 185 -6.25 -37.26 6.37
C SER A 185 -4.96 -37.79 5.73
N PRO A 186 -4.16 -38.62 6.42
CA PRO A 186 -2.95 -39.21 5.85
C PRO A 186 -3.19 -40.06 4.61
N SER A 187 -4.40 -40.60 4.46
CA SER A 187 -4.79 -41.40 3.31
C SER A 187 -4.98 -40.62 2.01
N MET A 188 -4.86 -39.30 2.04
CA MET A 188 -4.95 -38.45 0.83
C MET A 188 -3.69 -38.52 -0.05
N ILE A 189 -2.57 -38.93 0.51
CA ILE A 189 -1.28 -39.02 -0.18
C ILE A 189 -0.80 -40.47 -0.14
N ASP A 190 -0.72 -41.08 -1.32
CA ASP A 190 -0.30 -42.48 -1.44
C ASP A 190 1.19 -42.67 -1.14
N LEU A 191 2.03 -41.69 -1.58
CA LEU A 191 3.46 -41.70 -1.33
C LEU A 191 3.77 -41.20 0.08
N GLN A 192 4.09 -42.15 0.96
CA GLN A 192 4.49 -41.85 2.32
C GLN A 192 5.95 -41.41 2.37
N GLY A 193 6.30 -40.64 3.39
CA GLY A 193 7.59 -39.97 3.56
C GLY A 193 7.32 -38.51 3.88
N THR A 194 8.38 -37.68 3.88
CA THR A 194 8.25 -36.23 4.17
C THR A 194 9.22 -35.47 3.29
N ASP A 195 8.67 -34.73 2.31
CA ASP A 195 9.41 -33.79 1.43
C ASP A 195 9.01 -32.33 1.78
N ILE A 196 9.70 -31.78 2.77
CA ILE A 196 9.48 -30.40 3.21
C ILE A 196 9.88 -29.41 2.11
N ALA A 197 10.93 -29.74 1.34
CA ALA A 197 11.38 -28.85 0.26
C ALA A 197 10.34 -28.71 -0.84
N ALA A 198 9.67 -29.80 -1.25
CA ALA A 198 8.58 -29.75 -2.21
C ALA A 198 7.40 -28.91 -1.69
N ALA A 199 7.05 -29.04 -0.41
CA ALA A 199 5.98 -28.26 0.22
C ALA A 199 6.28 -26.75 0.19
N ILE A 200 7.49 -26.31 0.57
CA ILE A 200 7.91 -24.90 0.54
C ILE A 200 7.91 -24.37 -0.90
N ARG A 201 8.47 -25.12 -1.87
CA ARG A 201 8.49 -24.71 -3.28
C ARG A 201 7.09 -24.61 -3.87
N LEU A 202 6.18 -25.52 -3.51
CA LEU A 202 4.78 -25.47 -3.96
C LEU A 202 4.08 -24.27 -3.34
N ALA A 203 4.23 -24.02 -2.04
CA ALA A 203 3.71 -22.83 -1.37
C ALA A 203 4.21 -21.55 -2.04
N GLN A 204 5.51 -21.45 -2.31
CA GLN A 204 6.11 -20.30 -2.99
C GLN A 204 5.44 -20.00 -4.35
N ARG A 205 5.11 -21.03 -5.14
CA ARG A 205 4.47 -20.89 -6.46
C ARG A 205 2.98 -20.59 -6.38
N SER A 206 2.35 -20.84 -5.24
CA SER A 206 0.90 -20.70 -5.02
C SER A 206 0.50 -19.29 -4.58
N PHE A 207 1.44 -18.43 -4.22
CA PHE A 207 1.17 -17.02 -3.90
C PHE A 207 0.71 -16.21 -5.11
N THR A 208 -0.11 -15.19 -4.87
CA THR A 208 -0.52 -14.28 -5.94
C THR A 208 0.65 -13.37 -6.35
N ARG A 209 0.51 -12.71 -7.51
CA ARG A 209 1.50 -11.74 -7.98
C ARG A 209 1.20 -10.31 -7.50
N GLN A 210 0.32 -10.16 -6.51
CA GLN A 210 -0.05 -8.84 -5.99
C GLN A 210 1.17 -8.23 -5.29
N GLU A 211 1.51 -7.00 -5.65
CA GLU A 211 2.58 -6.22 -5.00
C GLU A 211 2.06 -5.59 -3.70
N GLY A 212 2.97 -5.35 -2.74
CA GLY A 212 2.62 -4.68 -1.48
C GLY A 212 1.91 -5.56 -0.44
N VAL A 213 1.88 -6.89 -0.62
CA VAL A 213 1.29 -7.84 0.33
C VAL A 213 2.39 -8.67 0.97
N SER A 214 2.41 -8.72 2.31
CA SER A 214 3.33 -9.63 3.04
C SER A 214 2.92 -11.08 2.83
N ARG A 215 3.90 -11.95 2.59
CA ARG A 215 3.70 -13.37 2.32
C ARG A 215 4.34 -14.22 3.39
N ALA A 216 3.57 -15.12 3.98
CA ALA A 216 4.02 -16.02 5.01
C ALA A 216 3.68 -17.48 4.68
N ILE A 217 4.65 -18.37 4.87
CA ILE A 217 4.47 -19.82 4.80
C ILE A 217 4.49 -20.34 6.23
N PHE A 218 3.40 -20.96 6.68
CA PHE A 218 3.31 -21.63 7.97
C PHE A 218 3.48 -23.13 7.74
N LEU A 219 4.70 -23.62 7.97
CA LEU A 219 5.06 -25.01 7.84
C LEU A 219 4.77 -25.73 9.15
N ILE A 220 3.91 -26.74 9.11
CA ILE A 220 3.55 -27.55 10.27
C ILE A 220 4.05 -28.97 10.06
N THR A 221 4.98 -29.40 10.90
CA THR A 221 5.73 -30.67 10.74
C THR A 221 6.26 -31.17 12.07
N ASP A 222 6.68 -32.42 12.13
CA ASP A 222 7.53 -32.95 13.22
C ASP A 222 9.04 -32.81 12.90
N GLY A 223 9.39 -32.23 11.74
CA GLY A 223 10.76 -31.96 11.36
C GLY A 223 11.54 -33.17 10.85
N GLU A 224 10.87 -34.28 10.58
CA GLU A 224 11.47 -35.40 9.84
C GLU A 224 11.52 -35.02 8.36
N ASP A 225 12.71 -34.89 7.77
CA ASP A 225 12.92 -34.56 6.34
C ASP A 225 13.67 -35.73 5.69
N ASN A 226 12.92 -36.55 4.93
CA ASN A 226 13.47 -37.78 4.35
C ASN A 226 14.19 -37.53 3.02
N GLU A 227 13.77 -36.49 2.27
CA GLU A 227 14.32 -36.18 0.95
C GLU A 227 15.43 -35.10 1.02
N GLY A 228 15.41 -34.29 2.07
CA GLY A 228 16.38 -33.21 2.28
C GLY A 228 16.12 -31.97 1.45
N GLY A 229 16.93 -30.92 1.68
CA GLY A 229 16.84 -29.68 0.92
C GLY A 229 15.81 -28.65 1.47
N ALA A 230 15.22 -28.92 2.64
CA ALA A 230 14.24 -28.03 3.25
C ALA A 230 14.84 -26.65 3.60
N VAL A 231 16.07 -26.61 4.13
CA VAL A 231 16.76 -25.38 4.48
C VAL A 231 17.07 -24.52 3.26
N GLU A 232 17.49 -25.13 2.15
CA GLU A 232 17.73 -24.46 0.88
C GLU A 232 16.46 -23.88 0.31
N ALA A 233 15.35 -24.63 0.34
CA ALA A 233 14.05 -24.16 -0.13
C ALA A 233 13.52 -22.98 0.70
N ALA A 234 13.69 -23.01 2.04
CA ALA A 234 13.34 -21.91 2.92
C ALA A 234 14.17 -20.64 2.62
N LYS A 235 15.49 -20.81 2.39
CA LYS A 235 16.38 -19.73 2.01
C LYS A 235 16.03 -19.11 0.65
N GLU A 236 15.57 -19.91 -0.29
CA GLU A 236 15.10 -19.45 -1.60
C GLU A 236 13.79 -18.65 -1.45
N ALA A 237 12.84 -19.12 -0.64
CA ALA A 237 11.60 -18.40 -0.32
C ALA A 237 11.89 -17.04 0.33
N ALA A 238 12.82 -16.99 1.30
CA ALA A 238 13.23 -15.75 1.95
C ALA A 238 13.83 -14.72 0.97
N LYS A 239 14.62 -15.16 -0.02
CA LYS A 239 15.16 -14.26 -1.06
C LYS A 239 14.10 -13.62 -1.93
N THR A 240 12.91 -14.21 -2.01
CA THR A 240 11.77 -13.68 -2.75
C THR A 240 10.82 -12.86 -1.87
N GLY A 241 11.23 -12.52 -0.64
CA GLY A 241 10.47 -11.69 0.29
C GLY A 241 9.37 -12.45 1.05
N MET A 242 9.46 -13.78 1.15
CA MET A 242 8.53 -14.60 1.90
C MET A 242 9.14 -14.98 3.25
N HIS A 243 8.31 -15.08 4.28
CA HIS A 243 8.73 -15.54 5.61
C HIS A 243 8.24 -16.97 5.85
N VAL A 244 9.14 -17.84 6.35
CA VAL A 244 8.80 -19.24 6.63
C VAL A 244 8.76 -19.46 8.15
N TYR A 245 7.56 -19.58 8.70
CA TYR A 245 7.33 -19.91 10.10
C TYR A 245 7.18 -21.40 10.25
N VAL A 246 7.90 -22.01 11.20
CA VAL A 246 7.87 -23.46 11.39
C VAL A 246 7.22 -23.79 12.73
N LEU A 247 6.14 -24.56 12.67
CA LEU A 247 5.43 -25.08 13.82
C LEU A 247 5.82 -26.54 14.03
N GLY A 248 6.72 -26.79 14.98
CA GLY A 248 7.15 -28.15 15.31
C GLY A 248 6.17 -28.83 16.26
N VAL A 249 5.58 -29.92 15.79
CA VAL A 249 4.53 -30.66 16.53
C VAL A 249 5.05 -32.01 16.96
N GLY A 250 4.99 -32.30 18.26
CA GLY A 250 5.45 -33.56 18.83
C GLY A 250 6.39 -33.38 20.02
N GLU A 251 6.72 -34.46 20.68
CA GLU A 251 7.70 -34.47 21.76
C GLU A 251 9.09 -34.96 21.29
N PRO A 252 10.18 -34.35 21.79
CA PRO A 252 11.53 -34.83 21.48
C PRO A 252 11.82 -36.25 22.01
N SER A 253 11.09 -36.70 23.04
CA SER A 253 11.14 -38.05 23.56
C SER A 253 10.67 -39.09 22.56
N GLY A 254 9.77 -38.68 21.65
CA GLY A 254 9.17 -39.51 20.64
C GLY A 254 7.97 -40.35 21.13
N ALA A 255 7.14 -40.71 20.18
CA ALA A 255 5.96 -41.57 20.42
C ALA A 255 5.78 -42.61 19.32
N PRO A 256 5.19 -43.76 19.63
CA PRO A 256 4.86 -44.78 18.65
C PRO A 256 3.71 -44.28 17.74
N ILE A 257 3.74 -44.70 16.48
CA ILE A 257 2.73 -44.31 15.49
C ILE A 257 1.59 -45.33 15.51
N PRO A 258 0.36 -44.95 15.87
CA PRO A 258 -0.77 -45.89 15.90
C PRO A 258 -1.30 -46.17 14.50
N ILE A 259 -1.79 -47.38 14.29
CA ILE A 259 -2.56 -47.79 13.08
C ILE A 259 -4.03 -47.49 13.36
N PRO A 260 -4.68 -46.56 12.62
CA PRO A 260 -6.05 -46.17 12.90
C PRO A 260 -7.03 -47.36 12.96
N GLY A 261 -7.84 -47.39 14.01
CA GLY A 261 -8.91 -48.41 14.17
C GLY A 261 -8.45 -49.79 14.61
N THR A 262 -7.16 -50.08 14.79
CA THR A 262 -6.67 -51.43 15.14
C THR A 262 -6.13 -51.51 16.58
N GLY A 263 -5.80 -50.44 17.21
CA GLY A 263 -5.10 -50.40 18.50
C GLY A 263 -3.66 -50.93 18.47
N GLN A 264 -3.10 -51.10 17.27
CA GLN A 264 -1.74 -51.53 17.04
C GLN A 264 -0.86 -50.36 16.59
N TYR A 265 0.46 -50.55 16.65
CA TYR A 265 1.45 -49.58 16.20
C TYR A 265 2.13 -50.02 14.92
N ILE A 266 2.65 -49.08 14.15
CA ILE A 266 3.46 -49.37 12.97
C ILE A 266 4.74 -50.06 13.44
N ILE A 267 5.12 -51.16 12.77
CA ILE A 267 6.35 -51.93 13.01
C ILE A 267 7.30 -51.80 11.81
N ASP A 268 8.58 -51.79 12.07
CA ASP A 268 9.61 -51.84 11.04
C ASP A 268 9.81 -53.24 10.46
N ASN A 269 10.71 -53.37 9.50
CA ASN A 269 11.02 -54.68 8.88
C ASN A 269 11.69 -55.68 9.85
N GLU A 270 12.16 -55.20 11.00
CA GLU A 270 12.79 -55.99 12.05
C GLU A 270 11.80 -56.40 13.16
N GLY A 271 10.56 -55.94 13.10
CA GLY A 271 9.51 -56.21 14.07
C GLY A 271 9.49 -55.27 15.27
N ASN A 272 10.26 -54.18 15.25
CA ASN A 272 10.26 -53.16 16.30
C ASN A 272 9.19 -52.08 16.04
N THR A 273 8.62 -51.54 17.09
CA THR A 273 7.68 -50.45 16.96
C THR A 273 8.39 -49.18 16.46
N VAL A 274 7.86 -48.58 15.41
CA VAL A 274 8.38 -47.32 14.86
C VAL A 274 8.02 -46.18 15.81
N VAL A 275 9.05 -45.42 16.25
CA VAL A 275 8.90 -44.26 17.13
C VAL A 275 9.33 -43.02 16.37
N SER A 276 8.39 -42.12 16.13
CA SER A 276 8.66 -40.79 15.55
C SER A 276 8.99 -39.76 16.63
N LYS A 277 9.98 -38.91 16.37
CA LYS A 277 10.46 -37.86 17.29
C LYS A 277 10.43 -36.52 16.63
N LEU A 278 10.09 -35.48 17.39
CA LEU A 278 10.25 -34.12 16.91
C LEU A 278 11.73 -33.77 16.70
N ASN A 279 12.07 -33.34 15.50
CA ASN A 279 13.40 -32.83 15.16
C ASN A 279 13.42 -31.30 15.27
N GLU A 280 13.53 -30.80 16.52
CA GLU A 280 13.58 -29.35 16.76
C GLU A 280 14.76 -28.66 16.05
N GLY A 281 15.91 -29.35 15.91
CA GLY A 281 17.09 -28.79 15.25
C GLY A 281 16.79 -28.39 13.82
N MET A 282 16.24 -29.31 13.04
CA MET A 282 15.82 -29.07 11.65
C MET A 282 14.74 -27.99 11.55
N CYS A 283 13.73 -28.03 12.42
CA CYS A 283 12.68 -27.00 12.43
C CYS A 283 13.24 -25.60 12.66
N ARG A 284 14.22 -25.43 13.56
CA ARG A 284 14.88 -24.14 13.82
C ARG A 284 15.72 -23.69 12.63
N GLU A 285 16.50 -24.59 12.04
CA GLU A 285 17.32 -24.29 10.87
C GLU A 285 16.46 -23.81 9.68
N ILE A 286 15.33 -24.47 9.42
CA ILE A 286 14.39 -24.07 8.37
C ILE A 286 13.78 -22.67 8.67
N ALA A 287 13.35 -22.41 9.91
CA ALA A 287 12.78 -21.14 10.31
C ALA A 287 13.78 -19.99 10.18
N ASP A 288 15.02 -20.19 10.65
CA ASP A 288 16.10 -19.21 10.58
C ASP A 288 16.49 -18.92 9.12
N ALA A 289 16.60 -19.96 8.28
CA ALA A 289 16.88 -19.82 6.85
C ALA A 289 15.74 -19.09 6.10
N GLY A 290 14.50 -19.28 6.54
CA GLY A 290 13.29 -18.69 5.99
C GLY A 290 12.97 -17.28 6.51
N MET A 291 13.85 -16.64 7.30
CA MET A 291 13.62 -15.34 7.94
C MET A 291 12.33 -15.29 8.78
N GLY A 292 11.92 -16.42 9.34
CA GLY A 292 10.76 -16.57 10.21
C GLY A 292 11.14 -17.00 11.61
N HIS A 293 10.19 -17.63 12.30
CA HIS A 293 10.38 -18.10 13.67
C HIS A 293 9.92 -19.54 13.85
N TYR A 294 10.61 -20.24 14.73
CA TYR A 294 10.20 -21.56 15.19
C TYR A 294 9.19 -21.46 16.35
N ILE A 295 8.11 -22.20 16.28
CA ILE A 295 7.08 -22.28 17.31
C ILE A 295 6.93 -23.75 17.72
N TYR A 296 7.20 -24.04 18.99
CA TYR A 296 6.96 -25.37 19.54
C TYR A 296 5.47 -25.52 19.87
N VAL A 297 4.84 -26.57 19.35
CA VAL A 297 3.43 -26.89 19.59
C VAL A 297 3.32 -28.01 20.62
N ASP A 298 2.90 -27.63 21.80
CA ASP A 298 2.59 -28.54 22.91
C ASP A 298 1.07 -28.62 23.17
N ASN A 299 0.70 -29.21 24.29
CA ASN A 299 -0.70 -29.27 24.71
C ASN A 299 -1.23 -27.95 25.29
N SER A 300 -0.40 -26.92 25.46
CA SER A 300 -0.81 -25.60 25.95
C SER A 300 -1.38 -24.70 24.86
N SER A 301 -1.85 -23.50 25.22
CA SER A 301 -2.28 -22.45 24.28
C SER A 301 -1.15 -21.53 23.83
N SER A 302 0.08 -21.73 24.33
CA SER A 302 1.20 -20.82 24.10
C SER A 302 1.59 -20.70 22.62
N ALA A 303 1.46 -21.80 21.86
CA ALA A 303 1.71 -21.80 20.42
C ALA A 303 0.72 -20.91 19.66
N GLN A 304 -0.55 -20.94 20.03
CA GLN A 304 -1.61 -20.13 19.45
C GLN A 304 -1.37 -18.63 19.67
N GLU A 305 -1.01 -18.25 20.89
CA GLU A 305 -0.73 -16.85 21.23
C GLU A 305 0.46 -16.28 20.46
N LYS A 306 1.54 -17.08 20.34
CA LYS A 306 2.73 -16.70 19.56
C LYS A 306 2.41 -16.59 18.07
N LEU A 307 1.65 -17.55 17.53
CA LEU A 307 1.27 -17.54 16.12
C LEU A 307 0.44 -16.30 15.76
N ASN A 308 -0.56 -15.98 16.58
CA ASN A 308 -1.37 -14.78 16.41
C ASN A 308 -0.51 -13.49 16.47
N ALA A 309 0.43 -13.43 17.44
CA ALA A 309 1.32 -12.29 17.57
C ALA A 309 2.21 -12.08 16.33
N TYR A 310 2.70 -13.14 15.71
CA TYR A 310 3.49 -13.05 14.48
C TYR A 310 2.67 -12.62 13.27
N VAL A 311 1.43 -13.11 13.13
CA VAL A 311 0.51 -12.66 12.07
C VAL A 311 0.19 -11.18 12.22
N ASP A 312 -0.11 -10.72 13.44
CA ASP A 312 -0.34 -9.30 13.74
C ASP A 312 0.88 -8.43 13.43
N GLN A 313 2.08 -8.93 13.70
CA GLN A 313 3.33 -8.21 13.41
C GLN A 313 3.56 -8.07 11.90
N LEU A 314 3.31 -9.12 11.13
CA LEU A 314 3.41 -9.10 9.66
C LEU A 314 2.41 -8.12 9.04
N SER A 315 1.17 -8.13 9.52
CA SER A 315 0.13 -7.21 9.08
C SER A 315 0.50 -5.75 9.37
N LYS A 316 1.11 -5.46 10.53
CA LYS A 316 1.60 -4.11 10.88
C LYS A 316 2.80 -3.68 10.03
N ALA A 317 3.75 -4.57 9.76
CA ALA A 317 4.91 -4.27 8.94
C ALA A 317 4.52 -3.88 7.50
N THR A 318 3.49 -4.51 6.94
CA THR A 318 2.93 -4.14 5.63
C THR A 318 2.38 -2.71 5.64
N LEU A 319 1.72 -2.30 6.71
CA LEU A 319 1.17 -0.95 6.86
C LEU A 319 2.24 0.14 6.97
N GLU A 320 3.38 -0.15 7.61
CA GLU A 320 4.47 0.82 7.76
C GLU A 320 5.25 1.03 6.46
N THR A 321 5.35 0.01 5.61
CA THR A 321 6.08 0.09 4.33
C THR A 321 5.29 0.89 3.27
N GLU A 322 3.96 0.98 3.38
CA GLU A 322 3.09 1.68 2.42
C GLU A 322 2.66 3.09 2.87
N MET A 323 3.32 3.70 3.86
CA MET A 323 3.11 5.12 4.15
C MET A 323 3.71 5.99 3.05
N TYR A 324 3.21 5.87 1.83
CA TYR A 324 3.40 6.88 0.81
C TYR A 324 2.54 8.08 1.20
N SER A 325 3.20 9.16 1.58
CA SER A 325 2.55 10.46 1.71
C SER A 325 2.17 10.95 0.31
N GLU A 326 0.95 10.68 -0.13
CA GLU A 326 0.41 11.37 -1.30
C GLU A 326 0.21 12.84 -0.93
N PHE A 327 0.86 13.72 -1.68
CA PHE A 327 0.69 15.17 -1.51
C PHE A 327 -0.65 15.59 -2.09
N ASP A 328 -1.41 16.43 -1.37
CA ASP A 328 -2.70 16.93 -1.85
C ASP A 328 -2.48 17.95 -2.97
N GLU A 329 -2.95 17.63 -4.18
CA GLU A 329 -2.79 18.46 -5.36
C GLU A 329 -3.87 19.56 -5.40
N GLN A 330 -3.45 20.83 -5.39
CA GLN A 330 -4.35 21.97 -5.38
C GLN A 330 -4.45 22.69 -6.74
N PHE A 331 -4.15 21.99 -7.85
CA PHE A 331 -4.20 22.59 -9.19
C PHE A 331 -5.63 22.99 -9.62
N GLN A 332 -6.65 22.35 -9.08
CA GLN A 332 -8.06 22.59 -9.43
C GLN A 332 -8.49 24.01 -9.14
N GLY A 333 -8.09 24.58 -7.99
CA GLY A 333 -8.41 25.97 -7.63
C GLY A 333 -7.84 26.99 -8.62
N PHE A 334 -6.59 26.83 -9.02
CA PHE A 334 -5.93 27.69 -10.00
C PHE A 334 -6.54 27.55 -11.39
N LEU A 335 -6.92 26.33 -11.78
CA LEU A 335 -7.55 26.05 -13.08
C LEU A 335 -8.94 26.71 -13.17
N ILE A 336 -9.78 26.57 -12.13
CA ILE A 336 -11.10 27.19 -12.05
C ILE A 336 -10.97 28.71 -12.11
N LEU A 337 -10.05 29.31 -11.34
CA LEU A 337 -9.83 30.75 -11.36
C LEU A 337 -9.38 31.24 -12.73
N GLY A 338 -8.43 30.51 -13.37
CA GLY A 338 -7.99 30.81 -14.73
C GLY A 338 -9.12 30.77 -15.75
N LEU A 339 -10.02 29.79 -15.65
CA LEU A 339 -11.19 29.67 -16.52
C LEU A 339 -12.18 30.82 -16.31
N ILE A 340 -12.45 31.21 -15.07
CA ILE A 340 -13.32 32.35 -14.77
C ILE A 340 -12.76 33.63 -15.36
N LEU A 341 -11.45 33.89 -15.22
CA LEU A 341 -10.80 35.06 -15.81
C LEU A 341 -10.86 35.06 -17.33
N LEU A 342 -10.72 33.91 -17.96
CA LEU A 342 -10.84 33.77 -19.42
C LEU A 342 -12.27 34.00 -19.90
N LEU A 343 -13.27 33.49 -19.19
CA LEU A 343 -14.68 33.80 -19.48
C LEU A 343 -15.00 35.29 -19.32
N ALA A 344 -14.45 35.93 -18.28
CA ALA A 344 -14.60 37.37 -18.08
C ALA A 344 -13.96 38.17 -19.24
N ASP A 345 -12.80 37.73 -19.78
CA ASP A 345 -12.18 38.34 -20.95
C ASP A 345 -13.07 38.26 -22.21
N ILE A 346 -13.73 37.12 -22.42
CA ILE A 346 -14.66 36.93 -23.55
C ILE A 346 -15.87 37.84 -23.42
N ILE A 347 -16.42 38.04 -22.22
CA ILE A 347 -17.60 38.87 -21.97
C ILE A 347 -17.28 40.36 -22.18
N ILE A 348 -16.04 40.81 -21.86
CA ILE A 348 -15.61 42.22 -22.05
C ILE A 348 -15.29 42.44 -23.52
N LEU A 349 -16.26 42.94 -24.29
CA LEU A 349 -16.05 43.36 -25.69
C LEU A 349 -15.28 44.69 -25.77
N GLU A 350 -14.42 44.83 -26.77
CA GLU A 350 -13.62 46.09 -27.01
C GLU A 350 -14.52 47.27 -27.42
N ARG A 351 -15.68 46.99 -28.07
CA ARG A 351 -16.69 47.98 -28.45
C ARG A 351 -17.75 48.12 -27.34
N GLU A 352 -18.37 49.33 -27.30
CA GLU A 352 -19.47 49.57 -26.37
C GLU A 352 -20.61 48.59 -26.63
N ASN A 353 -20.90 47.78 -25.66
CA ASN A 353 -22.01 46.81 -25.75
C ASN A 353 -23.22 47.36 -24.98
N HIS A 354 -24.38 47.46 -25.62
CA HIS A 354 -25.61 47.96 -24.99
C HIS A 354 -26.03 47.19 -23.74
N VAL A 355 -25.60 45.90 -23.62
CA VAL A 355 -25.92 45.07 -22.48
C VAL A 355 -25.12 45.44 -21.21
N LEU A 356 -23.89 45.94 -21.38
CA LEU A 356 -23.01 46.35 -20.27
C LEU A 356 -23.15 47.80 -19.87
N GLN A 357 -23.91 48.62 -20.61
CA GLN A 357 -24.25 50.01 -20.21
C GLN A 357 -25.08 50.08 -18.91
N ARG A 358 -25.70 48.98 -18.48
CA ARG A 358 -26.38 48.90 -17.17
C ARG A 358 -25.44 48.84 -15.97
N PHE A 359 -24.17 48.48 -16.16
CA PHE A 359 -23.18 48.46 -15.11
C PHE A 359 -22.23 49.65 -15.25
N THR A 360 -22.49 50.70 -14.46
CA THR A 360 -21.79 52.01 -14.45
C THR A 360 -20.33 51.95 -13.98
N ILE A 361 -19.68 50.79 -13.97
CA ILE A 361 -18.32 50.56 -13.46
C ILE A 361 -17.25 51.23 -14.34
N PHE A 362 -17.56 51.56 -15.60
CA PHE A 362 -16.60 52.10 -16.58
C PHE A 362 -16.87 53.54 -17.03
N GLU A 363 -17.83 54.24 -16.43
CA GLU A 363 -18.12 55.65 -16.76
C GLU A 363 -17.15 56.60 -16.07
N LYS A 364 -16.23 57.11 -16.84
CA LYS A 364 -15.40 58.23 -16.41
C LYS A 364 -16.24 59.48 -16.36
N LYS A 365 -16.61 59.92 -15.16
CA LYS A 365 -17.29 61.20 -14.90
C LYS A 365 -16.52 62.32 -15.56
N ASN A 366 -16.95 62.76 -16.75
CA ASN A 366 -16.48 63.98 -17.36
C ASN A 366 -17.02 65.15 -16.53
N GLN A 367 -16.23 65.59 -15.57
CA GLN A 367 -16.39 66.95 -15.01
C GLN A 367 -15.97 67.94 -16.09
N VAL A 368 -16.92 68.47 -16.77
CA VAL A 368 -16.81 69.73 -17.52
C VAL A 368 -16.79 70.82 -16.45
N ALA A 369 -15.59 71.33 -16.17
CA ALA A 369 -15.44 72.63 -15.52
C ALA A 369 -15.75 73.71 -16.56
N ARG A 370 -16.76 74.51 -16.25
CA ARG A 370 -16.94 75.86 -16.82
C ARG A 370 -15.78 76.77 -16.48
#